data_c68a9fb95914a0f38f7c5c7bea1c6a3c
#
_entry.id   c68a9fb95914a0f38f7c5c7bea1c6a3c
#
_cell.length_a   1.000
_cell.length_b   1.000
_cell.length_c   1.000
_cell.angle_alpha   90.00
_cell.angle_beta   90.00
_cell.angle_gamma   90.00
#
_symmetry.space_group_name_H-M   'P 1'
#
loop_
_entity.id
_entity.type
_entity.pdbx_description
1 polymer ?
#
loop_
_entity_poly.entity_id
_entity_poly.type
_entity_poly.pdbx_seq_one_letter_code
_entity_poly.pdbx_strand_id
1 'polypeptide(L)'
;MKKTNSNLILINMIFVVCLVIANVVSARVLATPVTLFNNPVTLPGAALCYCLTFLCTDVISELWGKEEANRTVRFGFIGQLLATALIVFTGYLPIAEGYEATDVAYQTLLGQNIWFCVGSMAGYLVSQTWDVAVFHKVREWLINK
;
A
#
# COMPACT_ATOMS: atom_id res chain seq x y z
N MET A 1 10.08 -19.96 -7.35
CA MET A 1 8.62 -20.20 -7.38
C MET A 1 8.21 -20.64 -8.78
N LYS A 2 7.32 -21.63 -8.96
CA LYS A 2 6.87 -22.02 -10.30
C LYS A 2 5.88 -20.99 -10.85
N LYS A 3 6.04 -20.67 -12.15
CA LYS A 3 5.15 -19.75 -12.89
C LYS A 3 3.78 -20.42 -13.11
N THR A 4 2.88 -20.30 -12.12
CA THR A 4 1.54 -20.88 -12.14
C THR A 4 0.53 -19.75 -11.91
N ASN A 5 -0.63 -19.80 -12.56
CA ASN A 5 -1.69 -18.79 -12.36
C ASN A 5 -2.14 -18.67 -10.90
N SER A 6 -2.18 -19.79 -10.16
CA SER A 6 -2.51 -19.79 -8.74
C SER A 6 -1.51 -18.98 -7.90
N ASN A 7 -0.21 -19.05 -8.21
CA ASN A 7 0.82 -18.27 -7.53
C ASN A 7 0.71 -16.77 -7.84
N LEU A 8 0.38 -16.42 -9.07
CA LEU A 8 0.13 -15.03 -9.46
C LEU A 8 -1.06 -14.45 -8.68
N ILE A 9 -2.16 -15.20 -8.61
CA ILE A 9 -3.35 -14.79 -7.85
C ILE A 9 -2.99 -14.58 -6.38
N LEU A 10 -2.25 -15.51 -5.77
CA LEU A 10 -1.84 -15.40 -4.38
C LEU A 10 -1.01 -14.14 -4.10
N ILE A 11 -0.02 -13.86 -4.96
CA ILE A 11 0.83 -12.65 -4.79
C ILE A 11 0.01 -11.38 -4.99
N ASN A 12 -0.90 -11.36 -5.97
CA ASN A 12 -1.83 -10.25 -6.18
C ASN A 12 -2.73 -10.01 -4.95
N MET A 13 -3.23 -11.08 -4.33
CA MET A 13 -4.02 -10.97 -3.10
C MET A 13 -3.19 -10.39 -1.95
N ILE A 14 -1.97 -10.89 -1.74
CA ILE A 14 -1.06 -10.35 -0.71
C ILE A 14 -0.79 -8.87 -0.97
N PHE A 15 -0.50 -8.50 -2.20
CA PHE A 15 -0.26 -7.12 -2.61
C PHE A 15 -1.44 -6.20 -2.24
N VAL A 16 -2.67 -6.56 -2.66
CA VAL A 16 -3.87 -5.75 -2.39
C VAL A 16 -4.15 -5.66 -0.89
N VAL A 17 -4.05 -6.78 -0.17
CA VAL A 17 -4.26 -6.79 1.28
C VAL A 17 -3.24 -5.90 2.00
N CYS A 18 -1.95 -5.99 1.67
CA CYS A 18 -0.92 -5.14 2.25
C CYS A 18 -1.18 -3.66 1.96
N LEU A 19 -1.63 -3.35 0.75
CA LEU A 19 -1.92 -1.98 0.35
C LEU A 19 -3.10 -1.38 1.13
N VAL A 20 -4.19 -2.14 1.27
CA VAL A 20 -5.37 -1.71 2.03
C VAL A 20 -5.05 -1.56 3.53
N ILE A 21 -4.33 -2.53 4.11
CA ILE A 21 -3.93 -2.49 5.52
C ILE A 21 -2.95 -1.35 5.79
N ALA A 22 -2.09 -0.98 4.83
CA ALA A 22 -1.15 0.14 4.98
C ALA A 22 -1.84 1.42 5.45
N ASN A 23 -3.04 1.73 4.96
CA ASN A 23 -3.80 2.90 5.39
C ASN A 23 -4.24 2.81 6.85
N VAL A 24 -4.67 1.63 7.30
CA VAL A 24 -5.11 1.43 8.69
C VAL A 24 -3.94 1.56 9.66
N VAL A 25 -2.81 0.89 9.34
CA VAL A 25 -1.65 0.87 10.23
C VAL A 25 -0.79 2.13 10.13
N SER A 26 -1.00 2.99 9.12
CA SER A 26 -0.27 4.26 8.98
C SER A 26 -0.52 5.22 10.14
N ALA A 27 -1.67 5.11 10.79
CA ALA A 27 -2.00 5.89 11.99
C ALA A 27 -1.06 5.62 13.18
N ARG A 28 -0.37 4.46 13.17
CA ARG A 28 0.62 4.12 14.19
C ARG A 28 2.02 4.54 13.75
N VAL A 29 2.62 5.43 14.52
CA VAL A 29 4.02 5.84 14.34
C VAL A 29 4.93 4.92 15.15
N LEU A 30 5.90 4.31 14.48
CA LEU A 30 6.88 3.42 15.09
C LEU A 30 8.13 4.22 15.47
N ALA A 31 8.58 4.06 16.70
CA ALA A 31 9.90 4.56 17.12
C ALA A 31 10.99 3.59 16.65
N THR A 32 12.04 4.10 16.03
CA THR A 32 13.22 3.29 15.70
C THR A 32 14.33 3.55 16.73
N PRO A 33 15.24 2.59 16.93
CA PRO A 33 16.40 2.80 17.82
C PRO A 33 17.44 3.74 17.21
N VAL A 34 17.21 4.23 15.97
CA VAL A 34 18.14 5.12 15.28
C VAL A 34 17.82 6.58 15.60
N THR A 35 18.84 7.31 16.04
CA THR A 35 18.75 8.76 16.22
C THR A 35 19.57 9.48 15.15
N LEU A 36 18.97 10.46 14.48
CA LEU A 36 19.62 11.29 13.49
C LEU A 36 19.61 12.76 13.98
N PHE A 37 20.76 13.41 14.04
CA PHE A 37 20.91 14.78 14.57
C PHE A 37 20.22 14.98 15.94
N ASN A 38 20.39 14.02 16.86
CA ASN A 38 19.81 14.03 18.21
C ASN A 38 18.27 13.93 18.26
N ASN A 39 17.61 13.62 17.12
CA ASN A 39 16.18 13.35 17.05
C ASN A 39 15.94 11.87 16.77
N PRO A 40 14.98 11.22 17.45
CA PRO A 40 14.62 9.84 17.15
C PRO A 40 13.99 9.76 15.75
N VAL A 41 14.46 8.84 14.93
CA VAL A 41 13.85 8.55 13.63
C VAL A 41 12.56 7.79 13.88
N THR A 42 11.46 8.30 13.33
CA THR A 42 10.15 7.64 13.40
C THR A 42 9.72 7.18 12.01
N LEU A 43 9.05 6.03 11.94
CA LEU A 43 8.51 5.48 10.70
C LEU A 43 7.00 5.27 10.85
N PRO A 44 6.21 5.55 9.81
CA PRO A 44 4.80 5.16 9.81
C PRO A 44 4.68 3.63 9.80
N GLY A 45 3.68 3.09 10.50
CA GLY A 45 3.44 1.64 10.54
C GLY A 45 3.23 1.02 9.15
N ALA A 46 2.77 1.82 8.20
CA ALA A 46 2.62 1.42 6.79
C ALA A 46 3.95 1.04 6.10
N ALA A 47 5.10 1.46 6.61
CA ALA A 47 6.41 1.19 5.98
C ALA A 47 6.63 -0.30 5.72
N LEU A 48 6.26 -1.17 6.67
CA LEU A 48 6.36 -2.63 6.50
C LEU A 48 5.45 -3.16 5.39
N CYS A 49 4.23 -2.64 5.31
CA CYS A 49 3.28 -3.01 4.25
C CYS A 49 3.80 -2.59 2.87
N TYR A 50 4.37 -1.39 2.76
CA TYR A 50 4.96 -0.93 1.50
C TYR A 50 6.16 -1.76 1.08
N CYS A 51 7.04 -2.17 1.99
CA CYS A 51 8.12 -3.10 1.66
C CYS A 51 7.60 -4.41 1.05
N LEU A 52 6.51 -4.95 1.58
CA LEU A 52 5.88 -6.15 1.03
C LEU A 52 5.23 -5.90 -0.34
N THR A 53 4.61 -4.73 -0.56
CA THR A 53 4.03 -4.41 -1.87
C THR A 53 5.10 -4.29 -2.96
N PHE A 54 6.25 -3.66 -2.68
CA PHE A 54 7.39 -3.61 -3.60
C PHE A 54 7.93 -5.00 -3.90
N LEU A 55 8.14 -5.83 -2.88
CA LEU A 55 8.57 -7.21 -3.07
C LEU A 55 7.61 -8.01 -3.94
N CYS A 56 6.30 -7.84 -3.78
CA CYS A 56 5.29 -8.50 -4.62
C CYS A 56 5.41 -8.06 -6.08
N THR A 57 5.55 -6.77 -6.35
CA THR A 57 5.68 -6.24 -7.72
C THR A 57 6.99 -6.67 -8.37
N ASP A 58 8.09 -6.75 -7.63
CA ASP A 58 9.38 -7.26 -8.12
C ASP A 58 9.28 -8.74 -8.51
N VAL A 59 8.68 -9.56 -7.66
CA VAL A 59 8.48 -11.00 -7.95
C VAL A 59 7.56 -11.19 -9.16
N ILE A 60 6.48 -10.39 -9.28
CA ILE A 60 5.61 -10.45 -10.45
C ILE A 60 6.34 -10.00 -11.70
N SER A 61 7.11 -8.92 -11.63
CA SER A 61 7.92 -8.39 -12.73
C SER A 61 8.92 -9.43 -13.25
N GLU A 62 9.58 -10.14 -12.34
CA GLU A 62 10.58 -11.15 -12.70
C GLU A 62 9.96 -12.40 -13.33
N LEU A 63 8.85 -12.89 -12.76
CA LEU A 63 8.26 -14.16 -13.18
C LEU A 63 7.25 -14.01 -14.33
N TRP A 64 6.44 -12.96 -14.34
CA TRP A 64 5.33 -12.78 -15.31
C TRP A 64 5.54 -11.57 -16.24
N GLY A 65 6.49 -10.69 -15.92
CA GLY A 65 6.87 -9.57 -16.76
C GLY A 65 6.17 -8.26 -16.37
N LYS A 66 6.63 -7.19 -17.03
CA LYS A 66 6.25 -5.80 -16.75
C LYS A 66 4.75 -5.54 -16.88
N GLU A 67 4.09 -6.16 -17.86
CA GLU A 67 2.67 -5.94 -18.11
C GLU A 67 1.80 -6.41 -16.94
N GLU A 68 2.09 -7.60 -16.41
CA GLU A 68 1.37 -8.14 -15.25
C GLU A 68 1.68 -7.34 -13.97
N ALA A 69 2.92 -6.89 -13.76
CA ALA A 69 3.25 -6.03 -12.65
C ALA A 69 2.48 -4.69 -12.71
N ASN A 70 2.44 -4.04 -13.86
CA ASN A 70 1.66 -2.81 -14.05
C ASN A 70 0.14 -3.05 -13.89
N ARG A 71 -0.33 -4.22 -14.27
CA ARG A 71 -1.74 -4.62 -14.07
C ARG A 71 -2.05 -4.80 -12.59
N THR A 72 -1.16 -5.43 -11.84
CA THR A 72 -1.25 -5.57 -10.38
C THR A 72 -1.32 -4.22 -9.69
N VAL A 73 -0.44 -3.28 -10.04
CA VAL A 73 -0.44 -1.91 -9.49
C VAL A 73 -1.78 -1.21 -9.76
N ARG A 74 -2.31 -1.31 -10.97
CA ARG A 74 -3.63 -0.72 -11.32
C ARG A 74 -4.78 -1.34 -10.54
N PHE A 75 -4.80 -2.66 -10.38
CA PHE A 75 -5.83 -3.33 -9.58
C PHE A 75 -5.70 -2.99 -8.09
N GLY A 76 -4.48 -2.89 -7.58
CA GLY A 76 -4.24 -2.42 -6.21
C GLY A 76 -4.78 -1.01 -5.99
N PHE A 77 -4.55 -0.10 -6.94
CA PHE A 77 -5.07 1.26 -6.89
C PHE A 77 -6.62 1.29 -6.86
N ILE A 78 -7.28 0.49 -7.71
CA ILE A 78 -8.75 0.37 -7.71
C ILE A 78 -9.24 -0.21 -6.38
N GLY A 79 -8.57 -1.26 -5.87
CA GLY A 79 -8.91 -1.85 -4.57
C GLY A 79 -8.77 -0.85 -3.43
N GLN A 80 -7.72 -0.04 -3.45
CA GLN A 80 -7.48 1.02 -2.47
C GLN A 80 -8.55 2.12 -2.54
N LEU A 81 -8.94 2.56 -3.75
CA LEU A 81 -10.03 3.52 -3.95
C LEU A 81 -11.34 3.00 -3.36
N LEU A 82 -11.66 1.73 -3.65
CA LEU A 82 -12.85 1.09 -3.12
C LEU A 82 -12.83 1.01 -1.60
N ALA A 83 -11.71 0.58 -1.01
CA ALA A 83 -11.56 0.52 0.44
C ALA A 83 -11.74 1.90 1.10
N THR A 84 -11.09 2.93 0.55
CA THR A 84 -11.23 4.31 1.04
C THR A 84 -12.67 4.81 0.92
N ALA A 85 -13.35 4.56 -0.20
CA ALA A 85 -14.73 4.94 -0.39
C ALA A 85 -15.67 4.27 0.62
N LEU A 86 -15.47 2.97 0.90
CA LEU A 86 -16.25 2.24 1.89
C LEU A 86 -16.01 2.75 3.31
N ILE A 87 -14.76 3.06 3.68
CA ILE A 87 -14.42 3.63 4.99
C ILE A 87 -15.12 4.98 5.17
N VAL A 88 -15.01 5.87 4.18
CA VAL A 88 -15.64 7.20 4.22
C VAL A 88 -17.15 7.06 4.27
N PHE A 89 -17.76 6.22 3.44
CA PHE A 89 -19.20 5.97 3.44
C PHE A 89 -19.69 5.45 4.78
N THR A 90 -18.98 4.49 5.38
CA THR A 90 -19.34 3.96 6.71
C THR A 90 -19.27 5.03 7.79
N GLY A 91 -18.29 5.96 7.71
CA GLY A 91 -18.16 7.07 8.65
C GLY A 91 -19.29 8.13 8.57
N TYR A 92 -20.09 8.15 7.49
CA TYR A 92 -21.27 9.00 7.36
C TYR A 92 -22.57 8.35 7.88
N LEU A 93 -22.54 7.06 8.19
CA LEU A 93 -23.72 6.38 8.70
C LEU A 93 -23.96 6.75 10.17
N PRO A 94 -25.24 6.85 10.60
CA PRO A 94 -25.57 7.15 11.99
C PRO A 94 -25.09 6.02 12.92
N ILE A 95 -24.50 6.40 14.04
CA ILE A 95 -24.05 5.47 15.08
C ILE A 95 -25.21 5.07 15.99
N ALA A 96 -25.11 3.88 16.56
CA ALA A 96 -26.06 3.43 17.58
C ALA A 96 -25.78 4.14 18.93
N GLU A 97 -26.82 4.33 19.72
CA GLU A 97 -26.70 4.90 21.07
C GLU A 97 -25.73 4.08 21.94
N GLY A 98 -24.87 4.76 22.68
CA GLY A 98 -23.88 4.14 23.57
C GLY A 98 -22.55 3.75 22.91
N TYR A 99 -22.36 4.03 21.61
CA TYR A 99 -21.13 3.73 20.87
C TYR A 99 -20.31 4.96 20.48
N GLU A 100 -20.55 6.12 21.09
CA GLU A 100 -19.94 7.41 20.79
C GLU A 100 -18.40 7.35 20.92
N ALA A 101 -17.88 6.66 21.94
CA ALA A 101 -16.44 6.49 22.15
C ALA A 101 -15.79 5.67 21.02
N THR A 102 -16.51 4.68 20.49
CA THR A 102 -16.05 3.85 19.36
C THR A 102 -16.03 4.67 18.07
N ASP A 103 -17.03 5.54 17.86
CA ASP A 103 -17.05 6.45 16.70
C ASP A 103 -15.87 7.43 16.73
N VAL A 104 -15.58 8.03 17.88
CA VAL A 104 -14.40 8.90 18.03
C VAL A 104 -13.11 8.17 17.66
N ALA A 105 -12.97 6.91 18.09
CA ALA A 105 -11.81 6.09 17.73
C ALA A 105 -11.78 5.79 16.23
N TYR A 106 -12.93 5.46 15.62
CA TYR A 106 -13.06 5.24 14.18
C TYR A 106 -12.66 6.49 13.38
N GLN A 107 -13.22 7.65 13.72
CA GLN A 107 -12.92 8.92 13.05
C GLN A 107 -11.44 9.32 13.23
N THR A 108 -10.86 9.05 14.38
CA THR A 108 -9.44 9.34 14.66
C THR A 108 -8.50 8.46 13.84
N LEU A 109 -8.82 7.19 13.67
CA LEU A 109 -7.96 6.21 12.99
C LEU A 109 -8.20 6.14 11.48
N LEU A 110 -9.44 6.25 11.05
CA LEU A 110 -9.86 6.00 9.67
C LEU A 110 -10.45 7.23 8.98
N GLY A 111 -10.94 8.23 9.75
CA GLY A 111 -11.50 9.47 9.24
C GLY A 111 -10.45 10.44 8.71
N GLN A 112 -9.50 9.93 7.92
CA GLN A 112 -8.45 10.74 7.32
C GLN A 112 -9.03 11.78 6.37
N ASN A 113 -8.39 12.95 6.32
CA ASN A 113 -8.76 13.97 5.35
C ASN A 113 -8.69 13.38 3.92
N ILE A 114 -9.78 13.46 3.18
CA ILE A 114 -9.91 12.91 1.83
C ILE A 114 -8.81 13.41 0.88
N TRP A 115 -8.37 14.64 1.04
CA TRP A 115 -7.27 15.22 0.26
C TRP A 115 -5.92 14.57 0.57
N PHE A 116 -5.70 14.21 1.84
CA PHE A 116 -4.52 13.44 2.23
C PHE A 116 -4.53 12.04 1.61
N CYS A 117 -5.69 11.37 1.63
CA CYS A 117 -5.86 10.07 0.98
C CYS A 117 -5.60 10.15 -0.52
N VAL A 118 -6.17 11.14 -1.21
CA VAL A 118 -5.96 11.35 -2.66
C VAL A 118 -4.49 11.63 -2.97
N GLY A 119 -3.82 12.49 -2.20
CA GLY A 119 -2.39 12.78 -2.35
C GLY A 119 -1.51 11.55 -2.12
N SER A 120 -1.79 10.79 -1.08
CA SER A 120 -1.09 9.52 -0.77
C SER A 120 -1.28 8.49 -1.89
N MET A 121 -2.49 8.36 -2.42
CA MET A 121 -2.78 7.45 -3.53
C MET A 121 -2.10 7.86 -4.83
N ALA A 122 -2.06 9.15 -5.14
CA ALA A 122 -1.32 9.65 -6.31
C ALA A 122 0.19 9.38 -6.16
N GLY A 123 0.77 9.67 -5.00
CA GLY A 123 2.17 9.36 -4.68
C GLY A 123 2.48 7.87 -4.80
N TYR A 124 1.59 7.02 -4.27
CA TYR A 124 1.70 5.57 -4.41
C TYR A 124 1.72 5.12 -5.87
N LEU A 125 0.77 5.58 -6.69
CA LEU A 125 0.67 5.19 -8.09
C LEU A 125 1.93 5.57 -8.89
N VAL A 126 2.43 6.78 -8.67
CA VAL A 126 3.67 7.25 -9.30
C VAL A 126 4.86 6.40 -8.84
N SER A 127 4.99 6.18 -7.54
CA SER A 127 6.10 5.41 -6.95
C SER A 127 6.13 3.97 -7.46
N GLN A 128 5.00 3.27 -7.44
CA GLN A 128 4.91 1.88 -7.89
C GLN A 128 5.13 1.72 -9.39
N THR A 129 4.60 2.67 -10.19
CA THR A 129 4.81 2.63 -11.65
C THR A 129 6.28 2.90 -12.00
N TRP A 130 6.92 3.83 -11.25
CA TRP A 130 8.34 4.12 -11.40
C TRP A 130 9.20 2.93 -11.01
N ASP A 131 8.88 2.27 -9.89
CA ASP A 131 9.59 1.08 -9.41
C ASP A 131 9.61 -0.03 -10.45
N VAL A 132 8.45 -0.39 -11.00
CA VAL A 132 8.34 -1.39 -12.08
C VAL A 132 9.15 -0.98 -13.31
N ALA A 133 9.17 0.31 -13.67
CA ALA A 133 9.92 0.80 -14.83
C ALA A 133 11.44 0.71 -14.58
N VAL A 134 11.90 1.11 -13.41
CA VAL A 134 13.32 1.07 -13.01
C VAL A 134 13.80 -0.37 -12.91
N PHE A 135 13.02 -1.27 -12.30
CA PHE A 135 13.33 -2.69 -12.20
C PHE A 135 13.62 -3.29 -13.58
N HIS A 136 12.75 -3.05 -14.55
CA HIS A 136 12.97 -3.58 -15.91
C HIS A 136 14.17 -2.97 -16.60
N LYS A 137 14.41 -1.68 -16.45
CA LYS A 137 15.56 -0.98 -17.03
C LYS A 137 16.90 -1.52 -16.47
N VAL A 138 16.95 -1.75 -15.16
CA VAL A 138 18.12 -2.34 -14.49
C VAL A 138 18.32 -3.78 -14.95
N ARG A 139 17.25 -4.57 -15.04
CA ARG A 139 17.30 -5.95 -15.53
C ARG A 139 17.81 -6.04 -16.95
N GLU A 140 17.30 -5.22 -17.87
CA GLU A 140 17.77 -5.16 -19.26
C GLU A 140 19.26 -4.79 -19.33
N TRP A 141 19.70 -3.83 -18.51
CA TRP A 141 21.11 -3.45 -18.45
C TRP A 141 22.02 -4.57 -17.94
N LEU A 142 21.57 -5.37 -16.98
CA LEU A 142 22.31 -6.52 -16.45
C LEU A 142 22.40 -7.68 -17.43
N ILE A 143 21.34 -7.92 -18.23
CA ILE A 143 21.30 -9.02 -19.21
C ILE A 143 22.14 -8.71 -20.45
N ASN A 144 22.23 -7.42 -20.82
CA ASN A 144 22.98 -6.96 -22.00
C ASN A 144 24.47 -6.73 -21.72
N LYS A 145 24.97 -7.05 -20.52
CA LYS A 145 26.38 -7.09 -20.15
C LYS A 145 26.93 -8.48 -20.16
#